data_79b234426ab34dc3b04bbfa9f35a25a5
#
_entry.id   79b234426ab34dc3b04bbfa9f35a25a5
#
_cell.length_a   1.000
_cell.length_b   1.000
_cell.length_c   1.000
_cell.angle_alpha   90.00
_cell.angle_beta   90.00
_cell.angle_gamma   90.00
#
_symmetry.space_group_name_H-M   'P 1'
#
loop_
_entity.id
_entity.type
_entity.pdbx_description
1 polymer ?
#
loop_
_entity_poly.entity_id
_entity_poly.type
_entity_poly.pdbx_seq_one_letter_code
_entity_poly.pdbx_strand_id
1 'polypeptide(L)'
;IYGHFAEHLGRCVYGGIYVGEDSPIPNIRGYRKDVIEALKAIKVPVIRWPGGCFADTYHWKDGIGSKADRKKIVNVNWGGVTEDNSFGTHEFLDFCELIGCEAYVALNLGSGTVQEAAEWAEYMTSDSDSPMTELRKKNGREKPWKVKYFGIGNESWGCGGSMNVDFYSNLYRQYRTFAQGAEQQIACGPNGNDLYWTEGMMKNVGPWAMQGLSLHYYTIPNGGWNSPKGDSVDFSKEEYYKTLQHTWYMERILKDQEGIMQRYDGDNKIGLIVDEWGIWTDVIKGTNPGFLYQQNTMRDAIIASINLNLFNEHSERVKMANIAQMVNVLQAILLTEGDRMVKTPTYHVFDMYKEHMDAELVYSHCKCSELDSEDGRFPAISQSASVDAEGKLHITISNASLDEDFDIDCVIPRAEYKNVCAKILTGEYNAFNDFDKPDNLTPKACKDVKLSGEKLTIKLPKCSVVSVELS
;
A
#
# COMPACT_ATOMS: atom_id res chain seq x y z
N ILE A 1 3.08 6.24 5.05
CA ILE A 1 1.79 6.27 4.31
C ILE A 1 1.98 5.70 2.90
N TYR A 2 3.01 6.03 2.17
CA TYR A 2 3.25 5.71 0.75
C TYR A 2 3.91 4.34 0.53
N GLY A 3 3.62 3.35 1.38
CA GLY A 3 4.16 2.02 1.31
C GLY A 3 3.48 1.13 0.27
N HIS A 4 4.07 -0.04 0.06
CA HIS A 4 3.60 -1.00 -0.91
C HIS A 4 3.53 -2.40 -0.31
N PHE A 5 2.65 -3.20 -0.88
CA PHE A 5 2.48 -4.59 -0.53
C PHE A 5 2.91 -5.49 -1.70
N ALA A 6 3.70 -6.49 -1.41
CA ALA A 6 4.14 -7.52 -2.34
C ALA A 6 3.86 -8.90 -1.73
N GLU A 7 3.14 -9.73 -2.46
CA GLU A 7 2.77 -11.07 -2.03
C GLU A 7 3.17 -12.11 -3.07
N HIS A 8 3.46 -13.33 -2.64
CA HIS A 8 3.53 -14.49 -3.52
C HIS A 8 2.13 -14.80 -4.07
N LEU A 9 1.65 -13.91 -4.93
CA LEU A 9 0.36 -13.93 -5.58
C LEU A 9 0.54 -13.56 -7.05
N GLY A 10 0.00 -14.39 -7.94
CA GLY A 10 0.06 -14.15 -9.36
C GLY A 10 1.47 -13.89 -9.87
N ARG A 11 1.67 -12.74 -10.49
CA ARG A 11 2.97 -12.30 -11.00
C ARG A 11 3.53 -11.08 -10.26
N CYS A 12 3.17 -10.90 -8.97
CA CYS A 12 3.74 -9.81 -8.19
C CYS A 12 5.23 -10.03 -7.96
N VAL A 13 5.62 -11.19 -7.44
CA VAL A 13 7.02 -11.53 -7.19
C VAL A 13 7.67 -12.07 -8.46
N TYR A 14 7.26 -13.26 -8.93
CA TYR A 14 7.87 -13.90 -10.10
C TYR A 14 7.35 -13.28 -11.41
N GLY A 15 8.30 -12.80 -12.26
CA GLY A 15 7.99 -12.05 -13.47
C GLY A 15 7.63 -10.58 -13.24
N GLY A 16 7.30 -10.22 -12.01
CA GLY A 16 7.06 -8.84 -11.57
C GLY A 16 8.30 -8.20 -10.97
N ILE A 17 8.68 -8.57 -9.76
CA ILE A 17 9.89 -8.04 -9.09
C ILE A 17 11.12 -8.83 -9.52
N TYR A 18 11.00 -10.15 -9.60
CA TYR A 18 12.11 -11.09 -9.75
C TYR A 18 11.95 -11.99 -10.97
N VAL A 19 13.00 -12.09 -11.76
CA VAL A 19 13.05 -12.90 -12.99
C VAL A 19 14.18 -13.94 -12.98
N GLY A 20 15.03 -13.92 -11.95
CA GLY A 20 16.23 -14.76 -11.89
C GLY A 20 17.44 -14.13 -12.57
N GLU A 21 18.63 -14.50 -12.11
CA GLU A 21 19.89 -13.90 -12.55
C GLU A 21 20.21 -14.24 -14.03
N ASP A 22 19.83 -15.44 -14.48
CA ASP A 22 20.07 -15.94 -15.84
C ASP A 22 18.99 -15.47 -16.86
N SER A 23 18.04 -14.65 -16.41
CA SER A 23 16.98 -14.15 -17.29
C SER A 23 17.52 -13.23 -18.37
N PRO A 24 17.03 -13.32 -19.64
CA PRO A 24 17.35 -12.33 -20.67
C PRO A 24 16.74 -10.96 -20.41
N ILE A 25 15.78 -10.84 -19.49
CA ILE A 25 15.18 -9.57 -19.08
C ILE A 25 16.24 -8.78 -18.29
N PRO A 26 16.46 -7.48 -18.59
CA PRO A 26 17.43 -6.68 -17.87
C PRO A 26 17.21 -6.71 -16.37
N ASN A 27 18.20 -7.19 -15.63
CA ASN A 27 18.10 -7.39 -14.20
C ASN A 27 19.38 -7.06 -13.44
N ILE A 28 19.28 -6.89 -12.14
CA ILE A 28 20.38 -6.76 -11.18
C ILE A 28 20.22 -7.88 -10.16
N ARG A 29 21.05 -8.90 -10.21
CA ARG A 29 20.93 -10.08 -9.31
C ARG A 29 19.56 -10.77 -9.37
N GLY A 30 18.94 -10.80 -10.56
CA GLY A 30 17.62 -11.37 -10.77
C GLY A 30 16.43 -10.42 -10.54
N TYR A 31 16.63 -9.23 -9.97
CA TYR A 31 15.57 -8.22 -9.82
C TYR A 31 15.46 -7.39 -11.10
N ARG A 32 14.25 -7.18 -11.57
CA ARG A 32 14.00 -6.37 -12.78
C ARG A 32 14.53 -4.96 -12.61
N LYS A 33 15.38 -4.54 -13.54
CA LYS A 33 16.03 -3.23 -13.50
C LYS A 33 15.02 -2.08 -13.67
N ASP A 34 14.07 -2.22 -14.57
CA ASP A 34 13.00 -1.26 -14.81
C ASP A 34 12.11 -1.04 -13.57
N VAL A 35 11.76 -2.12 -12.87
CA VAL A 35 10.99 -2.06 -11.62
C VAL A 35 11.78 -1.36 -10.51
N ILE A 36 13.08 -1.70 -10.34
CA ILE A 36 13.96 -1.01 -9.38
C ILE A 36 13.98 0.50 -9.63
N GLU A 37 14.19 0.91 -10.89
CA GLU A 37 14.29 2.31 -11.29
C GLU A 37 12.95 3.05 -11.02
N ALA A 38 11.83 2.43 -11.34
CA ALA A 38 10.51 2.99 -11.10
C ALA A 38 10.21 3.18 -9.60
N LEU A 39 10.54 2.19 -8.76
CA LEU A 39 10.31 2.26 -7.32
C LEU A 39 11.20 3.28 -6.62
N LYS A 40 12.47 3.38 -7.05
CA LYS A 40 13.38 4.43 -6.55
C LYS A 40 12.88 5.83 -6.90
N ALA A 41 12.34 6.02 -8.11
CA ALA A 41 11.86 7.33 -8.57
C ALA A 41 10.70 7.87 -7.71
N ILE A 42 9.85 7.00 -7.18
CA ILE A 42 8.76 7.38 -6.26
C ILE A 42 9.16 7.30 -4.78
N LYS A 43 10.43 7.04 -4.48
CA LYS A 43 10.99 6.99 -3.11
C LYS A 43 10.19 6.03 -2.21
N VAL A 44 9.94 4.78 -2.65
CA VAL A 44 9.16 3.80 -1.86
C VAL A 44 9.69 3.70 -0.44
N PRO A 45 8.89 4.00 0.59
CA PRO A 45 9.39 4.03 1.97
C PRO A 45 9.43 2.67 2.65
N VAL A 46 8.51 1.77 2.30
CA VAL A 46 8.36 0.45 2.92
C VAL A 46 7.71 -0.55 1.97
N ILE A 47 8.13 -1.81 2.04
CA ILE A 47 7.50 -2.93 1.34
C ILE A 47 7.14 -4.01 2.36
N ARG A 48 5.86 -4.43 2.36
CA ARG A 48 5.34 -5.55 3.14
C ARG A 48 5.42 -6.84 2.32
N TRP A 49 5.96 -7.92 2.92
CA TRP A 49 6.17 -9.22 2.32
C TRP A 49 6.20 -10.31 3.43
N PRO A 50 5.99 -11.63 3.23
CA PRO A 50 5.83 -12.35 1.95
C PRO A 50 4.40 -12.38 1.42
N GLY A 51 3.45 -11.81 2.15
CA GLY A 51 2.07 -11.80 1.73
C GLY A 51 1.10 -11.33 2.79
N GLY A 52 -0.15 -11.38 2.42
CA GLY A 52 -1.33 -11.43 3.24
C GLY A 52 -1.64 -12.88 3.60
N CYS A 53 -2.67 -13.49 2.97
CA CYS A 53 -3.01 -14.89 3.21
C CYS A 53 -1.85 -15.88 2.97
N PHE A 54 -0.97 -15.58 2.01
CA PHE A 54 0.19 -16.43 1.75
C PHE A 54 1.16 -16.47 2.94
N ALA A 55 1.29 -15.40 3.71
CA ALA A 55 2.20 -15.35 4.88
C ALA A 55 1.89 -16.47 5.89
N ASP A 56 0.62 -16.81 6.08
CA ASP A 56 0.17 -17.83 7.03
C ASP A 56 0.32 -19.29 6.52
N THR A 57 0.83 -19.46 5.30
CA THR A 57 1.25 -20.75 4.73
C THR A 57 2.73 -20.79 4.39
N TYR A 58 3.47 -19.70 4.59
CA TYR A 58 4.87 -19.57 4.26
C TYR A 58 5.79 -20.00 5.40
N HIS A 59 6.59 -21.03 5.16
CA HIS A 59 7.64 -21.50 6.06
C HIS A 59 8.99 -20.97 5.58
N TRP A 60 9.54 -19.97 6.26
CA TRP A 60 10.69 -19.19 5.81
C TRP A 60 11.95 -20.02 5.48
N LYS A 61 12.14 -21.16 6.16
CA LYS A 61 13.26 -22.08 5.88
C LYS A 61 13.19 -22.71 4.49
N ASP A 62 12.01 -22.80 3.90
CA ASP A 62 11.82 -23.29 2.53
C ASP A 62 12.39 -22.31 1.49
N GLY A 63 12.55 -21.03 1.85
CA GLY A 63 13.01 -19.94 0.97
C GLY A 63 14.44 -19.46 1.22
N ILE A 64 15.30 -20.27 1.89
CA ILE A 64 16.71 -19.94 2.16
C ILE A 64 17.66 -21.03 1.64
N GLY A 65 18.95 -20.73 1.61
CA GLY A 65 19.98 -21.64 1.10
C GLY A 65 20.04 -21.68 -0.43
N SER A 66 20.65 -22.76 -0.98
CA SER A 66 20.79 -22.96 -2.43
C SER A 66 19.41 -23.03 -3.09
N LYS A 67 19.19 -22.23 -4.13
CA LYS A 67 17.88 -22.18 -4.84
C LYS A 67 17.49 -23.54 -5.43
N ALA A 68 18.47 -24.36 -5.82
CA ALA A 68 18.23 -25.69 -6.36
C ALA A 68 17.65 -26.67 -5.32
N ASP A 69 17.93 -26.43 -4.04
CA ASP A 69 17.53 -27.29 -2.92
C ASP A 69 16.29 -26.77 -2.19
N ARG A 70 15.78 -25.60 -2.56
CA ARG A 70 14.59 -25.01 -1.93
C ARG A 70 13.34 -25.83 -2.20
N LYS A 71 12.53 -25.99 -1.17
CA LYS A 71 11.31 -26.78 -1.23
C LYS A 71 10.28 -26.10 -2.12
N LYS A 72 9.68 -26.85 -3.04
CA LYS A 72 8.54 -26.40 -3.82
C LYS A 72 7.26 -26.65 -3.04
N ILE A 73 6.37 -25.65 -3.04
CA ILE A 73 5.07 -25.72 -2.36
C ILE A 73 3.94 -25.39 -3.33
N VAL A 74 2.74 -25.83 -3.02
CA VAL A 74 1.54 -25.40 -3.74
C VAL A 74 1.00 -24.14 -3.07
N ASN A 75 0.81 -23.09 -3.84
CA ASN A 75 0.15 -21.87 -3.36
C ASN A 75 -1.36 -22.11 -3.31
N VAL A 76 -1.83 -22.58 -2.18
CA VAL A 76 -3.24 -22.93 -1.96
C VAL A 76 -4.17 -21.72 -1.89
N ASN A 77 -3.62 -20.55 -1.59
CA ASN A 77 -4.38 -19.31 -1.49
C ASN A 77 -4.60 -18.68 -2.87
N TRP A 78 -3.57 -18.73 -3.74
CA TRP A 78 -3.55 -17.97 -4.97
C TRP A 78 -3.23 -18.81 -6.20
N GLY A 79 -4.26 -19.13 -6.97
CA GLY A 79 -4.16 -19.76 -8.28
C GLY A 79 -3.76 -21.23 -8.32
N GLY A 80 -3.45 -21.86 -7.19
CA GLY A 80 -3.08 -23.28 -7.12
C GLY A 80 -1.75 -23.62 -7.82
N VAL A 81 -0.88 -22.63 -8.00
CA VAL A 81 0.41 -22.79 -8.70
C VAL A 81 1.50 -23.31 -7.77
N THR A 82 2.57 -23.86 -8.38
CA THR A 82 3.75 -24.27 -7.63
C THR A 82 4.67 -23.08 -7.43
N GLU A 83 4.96 -22.76 -6.18
CA GLU A 83 6.00 -21.80 -5.76
C GLU A 83 7.31 -22.57 -5.61
N ASP A 84 8.38 -22.10 -6.26
CA ASP A 84 9.71 -22.73 -6.18
C ASP A 84 10.60 -22.13 -5.07
N ASN A 85 10.11 -21.11 -4.39
CA ASN A 85 10.81 -20.39 -3.34
C ASN A 85 12.17 -19.81 -3.76
N SER A 86 12.37 -19.56 -5.05
CA SER A 86 13.60 -18.90 -5.55
C SER A 86 13.72 -17.43 -5.09
N PHE A 87 12.62 -16.85 -4.62
CA PHE A 87 12.58 -15.57 -3.93
C PHE A 87 12.15 -15.80 -2.47
N GLY A 88 13.06 -15.57 -1.54
CA GLY A 88 12.83 -15.76 -0.11
C GLY A 88 13.43 -14.63 0.72
N THR A 89 13.84 -14.93 1.96
CA THR A 89 14.32 -13.93 2.92
C THR A 89 15.46 -13.08 2.37
N HIS A 90 16.49 -13.71 1.80
CA HIS A 90 17.65 -12.99 1.26
C HIS A 90 17.24 -12.10 0.09
N GLU A 91 16.50 -12.65 -0.85
CA GLU A 91 16.07 -11.91 -2.03
C GLU A 91 15.19 -10.72 -1.66
N PHE A 92 14.28 -10.87 -0.70
CA PHE A 92 13.42 -9.77 -0.25
C PHE A 92 14.19 -8.66 0.46
N LEU A 93 15.01 -9.03 1.45
CA LEU A 93 15.73 -8.03 2.26
C LEU A 93 16.83 -7.32 1.46
N ASP A 94 17.52 -8.04 0.58
CA ASP A 94 18.48 -7.44 -0.35
C ASP A 94 17.80 -6.54 -1.40
N PHE A 95 16.55 -6.86 -1.80
CA PHE A 95 15.76 -5.98 -2.65
C PHE A 95 15.40 -4.67 -1.94
N CYS A 96 14.99 -4.74 -0.67
CA CYS A 96 14.73 -3.54 0.13
C CYS A 96 16.00 -2.67 0.27
N GLU A 97 17.16 -3.27 0.56
CA GLU A 97 18.44 -2.53 0.59
C GLU A 97 18.78 -1.91 -0.77
N LEU A 98 18.55 -2.62 -1.87
CA LEU A 98 18.81 -2.14 -3.23
C LEU A 98 17.94 -0.94 -3.61
N ILE A 99 16.68 -0.94 -3.20
CA ILE A 99 15.74 0.17 -3.43
C ILE A 99 16.00 1.31 -2.46
N GLY A 100 16.42 1.01 -1.24
CA GLY A 100 16.60 1.95 -0.14
C GLY A 100 15.30 2.18 0.65
N CYS A 101 14.49 1.12 0.83
CA CYS A 101 13.24 1.16 1.59
C CYS A 101 13.33 0.28 2.85
N GLU A 102 12.41 0.51 3.79
CA GLU A 102 12.26 -0.31 4.99
C GLU A 102 11.56 -1.64 4.65
N ALA A 103 11.94 -2.70 5.37
CA ALA A 103 11.30 -3.99 5.26
C ALA A 103 10.19 -4.16 6.32
N TYR A 104 9.03 -4.63 5.88
CA TYR A 104 7.93 -5.09 6.71
C TYR A 104 7.73 -6.59 6.45
N VAL A 105 8.15 -7.42 7.39
CA VAL A 105 8.07 -8.89 7.27
C VAL A 105 6.85 -9.41 8.03
N ALA A 106 5.92 -10.05 7.32
CA ALA A 106 4.75 -10.69 7.92
C ALA A 106 5.12 -12.12 8.38
N LEU A 107 5.00 -12.37 9.68
CA LEU A 107 5.30 -13.65 10.30
C LEU A 107 4.10 -14.61 10.15
N ASN A 108 4.38 -15.90 9.94
CA ASN A 108 3.38 -16.95 9.83
C ASN A 108 2.80 -17.28 11.21
N LEU A 109 1.59 -16.80 11.47
CA LEU A 109 0.84 -17.09 12.70
C LEU A 109 -0.17 -18.21 12.50
N GLY A 110 -0.64 -18.42 11.26
CA GLY A 110 -1.71 -19.36 10.93
C GLY A 110 -1.27 -20.81 11.02
N SER A 111 -0.18 -21.18 10.32
CA SER A 111 0.33 -22.56 10.30
C SER A 111 1.74 -22.71 10.90
N GLY A 112 2.42 -21.58 11.19
CA GLY A 112 3.74 -21.58 11.79
C GLY A 112 3.74 -21.82 13.31
N THR A 113 4.93 -21.81 13.90
CA THR A 113 5.12 -21.94 15.33
C THR A 113 5.84 -20.70 15.89
N VAL A 114 5.69 -20.46 17.19
CA VAL A 114 6.42 -19.41 17.90
C VAL A 114 7.93 -19.59 17.75
N GLN A 115 8.43 -20.84 17.81
CA GLN A 115 9.84 -21.15 17.61
C GLN A 115 10.28 -20.76 16.19
N GLU A 116 9.51 -21.11 15.19
CA GLU A 116 9.82 -20.76 13.79
C GLU A 116 9.92 -19.25 13.59
N ALA A 117 9.00 -18.49 14.16
CA ALA A 117 9.00 -17.04 14.12
C ALA A 117 10.23 -16.45 14.86
N ALA A 118 10.56 -16.96 16.04
CA ALA A 118 11.72 -16.55 16.81
C ALA A 118 13.04 -16.84 16.07
N GLU A 119 13.17 -18.02 15.49
CA GLU A 119 14.34 -18.40 14.68
C GLU A 119 14.47 -17.55 13.41
N TRP A 120 13.34 -17.17 12.78
CA TRP A 120 13.37 -16.27 11.63
C TRP A 120 13.79 -14.85 11.99
N ALA A 121 13.26 -14.33 13.10
CA ALA A 121 13.67 -13.04 13.64
C ALA A 121 15.17 -13.02 13.96
N GLU A 122 15.68 -14.05 14.65
CA GLU A 122 17.10 -14.21 14.96
C GLU A 122 17.96 -14.32 13.70
N TYR A 123 17.54 -15.13 12.72
CA TYR A 123 18.23 -15.29 11.44
C TYR A 123 18.41 -13.95 10.71
N MET A 124 17.36 -13.12 10.70
CA MET A 124 17.41 -11.83 9.99
C MET A 124 18.21 -10.77 10.74
N THR A 125 18.07 -10.70 12.07
CA THR A 125 18.44 -9.49 12.81
C THR A 125 19.55 -9.69 13.86
N SER A 126 19.90 -10.92 14.22
CA SER A 126 20.91 -11.17 15.26
C SER A 126 22.33 -11.16 14.70
N ASP A 127 23.26 -10.62 15.50
CA ASP A 127 24.71 -10.71 15.26
C ASP A 127 25.42 -11.53 16.37
N SER A 128 24.65 -12.20 17.21
CA SER A 128 25.16 -13.06 18.27
C SER A 128 25.71 -14.37 17.69
N ASP A 129 26.63 -15.02 18.44
CA ASP A 129 27.11 -16.37 18.13
C ASP A 129 25.99 -17.39 18.41
N SER A 130 25.30 -17.81 17.34
CA SER A 130 24.14 -18.69 17.45
C SER A 130 23.93 -19.51 16.17
N PRO A 131 23.18 -20.65 16.26
CA PRO A 131 22.91 -21.48 15.09
C PRO A 131 22.24 -20.74 13.94
N MET A 132 21.34 -19.78 14.20
CA MET A 132 20.65 -19.02 13.16
C MET A 132 21.56 -17.98 12.50
N THR A 133 22.43 -17.34 13.26
CA THR A 133 23.47 -16.45 12.74
C THR A 133 24.46 -17.22 11.84
N GLU A 134 24.92 -18.38 12.29
CA GLU A 134 25.81 -19.23 11.50
C GLU A 134 25.12 -19.77 10.23
N LEU A 135 23.83 -20.10 10.31
CA LEU A 135 23.05 -20.49 9.12
C LEU A 135 22.93 -19.34 8.12
N ARG A 136 22.70 -18.10 8.59
CA ARG A 136 22.67 -16.91 7.70
C ARG A 136 24.01 -16.72 7.00
N LYS A 137 25.14 -16.80 7.74
CA LYS A 137 26.50 -16.68 7.18
C LYS A 137 26.77 -17.76 6.17
N LYS A 138 26.43 -19.01 6.49
CA LYS A 138 26.54 -20.14 5.56
C LYS A 138 25.75 -19.92 4.26
N ASN A 139 24.62 -19.24 4.35
CA ASN A 139 23.78 -18.88 3.21
C ASN A 139 24.25 -17.60 2.49
N GLY A 140 25.44 -17.07 2.83
CA GLY A 140 26.11 -15.99 2.09
C GLY A 140 25.87 -14.58 2.63
N ARG A 141 25.22 -14.43 3.79
CA ARG A 141 25.02 -13.11 4.41
C ARG A 141 25.75 -13.02 5.76
N GLU A 142 26.85 -12.30 5.80
CA GLU A 142 27.67 -12.13 7.00
C GLU A 142 26.97 -11.29 8.06
N LYS A 143 26.52 -10.08 7.70
CA LYS A 143 25.89 -9.13 8.62
C LYS A 143 24.36 -9.30 8.65
N PRO A 144 23.71 -9.05 9.81
CA PRO A 144 22.25 -8.99 9.87
C PRO A 144 21.68 -7.90 8.95
N TRP A 145 20.42 -8.04 8.59
CA TRP A 145 19.67 -6.94 8.01
C TRP A 145 19.03 -6.09 9.10
N LYS A 146 18.74 -4.85 8.76
CA LYS A 146 17.86 -4.01 9.55
C LYS A 146 16.42 -4.29 9.13
N VAL A 147 15.61 -4.83 10.02
CA VAL A 147 14.18 -5.03 9.80
C VAL A 147 13.41 -4.08 10.69
N LYS A 148 12.63 -3.19 10.09
CA LYS A 148 11.92 -2.18 10.88
C LYS A 148 10.61 -2.70 11.44
N TYR A 149 9.87 -3.52 10.67
CA TYR A 149 8.53 -3.97 11.05
C TYR A 149 8.38 -5.48 10.97
N PHE A 150 7.82 -6.07 12.05
CA PHE A 150 7.24 -7.40 12.01
C PHE A 150 5.72 -7.28 12.09
N GLY A 151 5.02 -7.84 11.08
CA GLY A 151 3.59 -8.11 11.16
C GLY A 151 3.37 -9.45 11.84
N ILE A 152 2.63 -9.46 12.93
CA ILE A 152 2.36 -10.67 13.71
C ILE A 152 0.93 -11.16 13.39
N GLY A 153 0.82 -11.98 12.38
CA GLY A 153 -0.42 -12.45 11.81
C GLY A 153 -0.95 -11.55 10.68
N ASN A 154 -1.79 -12.13 9.86
CA ASN A 154 -2.50 -11.48 8.78
C ASN A 154 -3.94 -11.98 8.73
N GLU A 155 -4.92 -11.06 8.69
CA GLU A 155 -6.34 -11.43 8.58
C GLU A 155 -6.71 -12.64 9.44
N SER A 156 -6.25 -12.64 10.69
CA SER A 156 -6.38 -13.78 11.59
C SER A 156 -7.84 -14.13 11.90
N TRP A 157 -8.75 -13.19 11.68
CA TRP A 157 -10.21 -13.39 11.68
C TRP A 157 -10.74 -14.17 10.46
N GLY A 158 -9.95 -14.30 9.40
CA GLY A 158 -10.26 -14.94 8.12
C GLY A 158 -9.20 -15.95 7.70
N CYS A 159 -8.53 -15.69 6.56
CA CYS A 159 -7.55 -16.61 5.97
C CYS A 159 -6.35 -16.93 6.88
N GLY A 160 -6.03 -16.06 7.81
CA GLY A 160 -4.95 -16.26 8.78
C GLY A 160 -5.32 -17.17 9.96
N GLY A 161 -6.46 -17.88 9.91
CA GLY A 161 -6.77 -18.93 10.90
C GLY A 161 -8.18 -18.90 11.50
N SER A 162 -9.09 -18.04 11.01
CA SER A 162 -10.50 -17.92 11.50
C SER A 162 -10.61 -17.80 13.01
N MET A 163 -9.77 -16.96 13.60
CA MET A 163 -9.68 -16.76 15.05
C MET A 163 -10.68 -15.70 15.52
N ASN A 164 -11.15 -15.83 16.77
CA ASN A 164 -11.74 -14.68 17.45
C ASN A 164 -10.65 -13.80 18.05
N VAL A 165 -10.99 -12.55 18.40
CA VAL A 165 -10.04 -11.57 18.90
C VAL A 165 -9.36 -11.98 20.22
N ASP A 166 -10.05 -12.69 21.10
CA ASP A 166 -9.48 -13.13 22.38
C ASP A 166 -8.38 -14.17 22.18
N PHE A 167 -8.62 -15.15 21.31
CA PHE A 167 -7.60 -16.14 20.96
C PHE A 167 -6.41 -15.49 20.24
N TYR A 168 -6.68 -14.66 19.22
CA TYR A 168 -5.63 -13.98 18.49
C TYR A 168 -4.79 -13.08 19.40
N SER A 169 -5.39 -12.31 20.29
CA SER A 169 -4.65 -11.41 21.18
C SER A 169 -3.69 -12.16 22.14
N ASN A 170 -4.08 -13.36 22.60
CA ASN A 170 -3.18 -14.24 23.39
C ASN A 170 -2.04 -14.77 22.53
N LEU A 171 -2.34 -15.22 21.31
CA LEU A 171 -1.33 -15.73 20.39
C LEU A 171 -0.36 -14.61 19.94
N TYR A 172 -0.87 -13.41 19.62
CA TYR A 172 -0.07 -12.23 19.35
C TYR A 172 0.93 -11.94 20.48
N ARG A 173 0.45 -11.91 21.74
CA ARG A 173 1.29 -11.66 22.91
C ARG A 173 2.40 -12.70 23.05
N GLN A 174 2.12 -13.96 22.73
CA GLN A 174 3.10 -15.03 22.75
C GLN A 174 4.17 -14.84 21.66
N TYR A 175 3.76 -14.63 20.40
CA TYR A 175 4.69 -14.44 19.28
C TYR A 175 5.55 -13.19 19.48
N ARG A 176 4.96 -12.07 19.85
CA ARG A 176 5.71 -10.84 20.06
C ARG A 176 6.77 -10.96 21.17
N THR A 177 6.52 -11.81 22.14
CA THR A 177 7.49 -12.03 23.25
C THR A 177 8.75 -12.72 22.76
N PHE A 178 8.66 -13.63 21.83
CA PHE A 178 9.76 -14.46 21.37
C PHE A 178 10.36 -14.00 20.03
N ALA A 179 9.55 -13.47 19.11
CA ALA A 179 10.03 -12.95 17.83
C ALA A 179 10.49 -11.49 17.99
N GLN A 180 11.71 -11.33 18.51
CA GLN A 180 12.33 -10.02 18.76
C GLN A 180 13.30 -9.65 17.64
N GLY A 181 13.61 -8.36 17.47
CA GLY A 181 14.64 -7.88 16.53
C GLY A 181 14.16 -6.82 15.56
N ALA A 182 12.84 -6.69 15.31
CA ALA A 182 12.30 -5.53 14.59
C ALA A 182 12.14 -4.33 15.54
N GLU A 183 12.21 -3.13 14.97
CA GLU A 183 11.99 -1.90 15.74
C GLU A 183 10.52 -1.77 16.19
N GLN A 184 9.58 -2.26 15.38
CA GLN A 184 8.15 -2.18 15.64
C GLN A 184 7.44 -3.50 15.34
N GLN A 185 6.45 -3.82 16.14
CA GLN A 185 5.60 -5.01 15.99
C GLN A 185 4.16 -4.56 15.74
N ILE A 186 3.62 -5.03 14.62
CA ILE A 186 2.29 -4.68 14.11
C ILE A 186 1.36 -5.86 14.38
N ALA A 187 0.27 -5.61 15.08
CA ALA A 187 -0.76 -6.62 15.31
C ALA A 187 -1.75 -6.66 14.13
N CYS A 188 -2.30 -7.85 13.83
CA CYS A 188 -3.43 -7.98 12.92
C CYS A 188 -4.64 -7.21 13.49
N GLY A 189 -5.13 -6.29 12.71
CA GLY A 189 -6.29 -5.46 13.03
C GLY A 189 -7.56 -5.88 12.29
N PRO A 190 -8.57 -5.02 12.26
CA PRO A 190 -9.90 -5.34 11.78
C PRO A 190 -10.00 -5.48 10.26
N ASN A 191 -11.08 -6.14 9.82
CA ASN A 191 -11.60 -6.04 8.46
C ASN A 191 -12.52 -4.81 8.36
N GLY A 192 -12.05 -3.78 7.68
CA GLY A 192 -12.83 -2.54 7.49
C GLY A 192 -13.33 -1.97 8.83
N ASN A 193 -14.64 -1.89 9.01
CA ASN A 193 -15.24 -1.27 10.19
C ASN A 193 -15.63 -2.26 11.30
N ASP A 194 -14.87 -3.35 11.47
CA ASP A 194 -15.05 -4.27 12.60
C ASP A 194 -14.50 -3.66 13.89
N LEU A 195 -15.32 -2.86 14.55
CA LEU A 195 -14.98 -2.18 15.80
C LEU A 195 -14.82 -3.15 16.99
N TYR A 196 -15.46 -4.33 16.93
CA TYR A 196 -15.32 -5.36 17.97
C TYR A 196 -13.90 -5.92 18.01
N TRP A 197 -13.30 -6.16 16.84
CA TRP A 197 -11.92 -6.62 16.77
C TRP A 197 -10.94 -5.57 17.32
N THR A 198 -11.09 -4.33 16.91
CA THR A 198 -10.23 -3.23 17.38
C THR A 198 -10.35 -3.04 18.89
N GLU A 199 -11.58 -2.97 19.43
CA GLU A 199 -11.77 -2.82 20.87
C GLU A 199 -11.17 -3.99 21.65
N GLY A 200 -11.33 -5.23 21.16
CA GLY A 200 -10.72 -6.42 21.74
C GLY A 200 -9.19 -6.34 21.79
N MET A 201 -8.56 -5.94 20.70
CA MET A 201 -7.10 -5.75 20.64
C MET A 201 -6.61 -4.65 21.58
N MET A 202 -7.26 -3.49 21.57
CA MET A 202 -6.91 -2.38 22.45
C MET A 202 -7.05 -2.72 23.93
N LYS A 203 -8.07 -3.47 24.28
CA LYS A 203 -8.34 -3.93 25.66
C LYS A 203 -7.38 -5.02 26.11
N ASN A 204 -7.13 -6.04 25.26
CA ASN A 204 -6.40 -7.24 25.66
C ASN A 204 -4.88 -7.08 25.53
N VAL A 205 -4.40 -6.20 24.61
CA VAL A 205 -2.98 -5.99 24.31
C VAL A 205 -2.53 -4.60 24.74
N GLY A 206 -3.12 -3.54 24.20
CA GLY A 206 -2.83 -2.16 24.58
C GLY A 206 -1.46 -1.62 24.14
N PRO A 207 -1.15 -0.34 24.49
CA PRO A 207 0.00 0.39 23.95
C PRO A 207 1.37 -0.05 24.50
N TRP A 208 1.41 -0.89 25.53
CA TRP A 208 2.66 -1.43 26.06
C TRP A 208 3.23 -2.58 25.25
N ALA A 209 2.40 -3.21 24.40
CA ALA A 209 2.75 -4.45 23.72
C ALA A 209 2.59 -4.43 22.20
N MET A 210 2.03 -3.35 21.62
CA MET A 210 1.97 -3.20 20.17
C MET A 210 2.26 -1.75 19.78
N GLN A 211 2.98 -1.57 18.66
CA GLN A 211 3.29 -0.26 18.10
C GLN A 211 2.35 0.11 16.96
N GLY A 212 1.69 -0.88 16.35
CA GLY A 212 0.72 -0.67 15.31
C GLY A 212 -0.38 -1.72 15.32
N LEU A 213 -1.56 -1.32 14.88
CA LEU A 213 -2.71 -2.17 14.61
C LEU A 213 -3.04 -2.06 13.13
N SER A 214 -3.02 -3.18 12.41
CA SER A 214 -3.31 -3.17 10.98
C SER A 214 -4.78 -2.87 10.68
N LEU A 215 -5.07 -2.49 9.44
CA LEU A 215 -6.42 -2.26 8.92
C LEU A 215 -6.44 -2.63 7.46
N HIS A 216 -7.38 -3.46 7.03
CA HIS A 216 -7.61 -3.80 5.64
C HIS A 216 -8.94 -3.26 5.16
N TYR A 217 -8.94 -2.58 4.03
CA TYR A 217 -10.16 -2.18 3.34
C TYR A 217 -9.94 -2.08 1.84
N TYR A 218 -10.76 -2.80 1.09
CA TYR A 218 -10.79 -2.73 -0.37
C TYR A 218 -12.06 -2.02 -0.86
N THR A 219 -11.88 -1.06 -1.76
CA THR A 219 -12.97 -0.52 -2.56
C THR A 219 -13.44 -1.58 -3.55
N ILE A 220 -14.69 -2.01 -3.45
CA ILE A 220 -15.31 -2.97 -4.36
C ILE A 220 -16.42 -2.26 -5.12
N PRO A 221 -16.40 -2.21 -6.48
CA PRO A 221 -17.35 -1.41 -7.25
C PRO A 221 -18.82 -1.71 -6.97
N ASN A 222 -19.21 -2.98 -6.82
CA ASN A 222 -20.58 -3.38 -6.48
C ASN A 222 -20.91 -3.33 -4.98
N GLY A 223 -19.92 -3.02 -4.12
CA GLY A 223 -20.06 -2.95 -2.67
C GLY A 223 -20.01 -4.29 -1.93
N GLY A 224 -19.76 -5.40 -2.62
CA GLY A 224 -19.77 -6.73 -2.00
C GLY A 224 -18.70 -7.68 -2.55
N TRP A 225 -18.34 -8.67 -1.73
CA TRP A 225 -17.31 -9.67 -2.08
C TRP A 225 -17.77 -10.69 -3.14
N ASN A 226 -19.08 -10.82 -3.37
CA ASN A 226 -19.62 -11.75 -4.37
C ASN A 226 -19.44 -11.18 -5.79
N SER A 227 -19.03 -12.03 -6.72
CA SER A 227 -18.97 -11.66 -8.14
C SER A 227 -20.37 -11.53 -8.77
N PRO A 228 -20.53 -10.64 -9.77
CA PRO A 228 -19.50 -9.76 -10.30
C PRO A 228 -19.18 -8.59 -9.37
N LYS A 229 -17.89 -8.31 -9.14
CA LYS A 229 -17.44 -7.14 -8.34
C LYS A 229 -17.49 -5.85 -9.12
N GLY A 230 -17.40 -5.94 -10.44
CA GLY A 230 -17.32 -4.85 -11.41
C GLY A 230 -16.09 -4.99 -12.31
N ASP A 231 -16.21 -4.50 -13.54
CA ASP A 231 -15.13 -4.55 -14.53
C ASP A 231 -14.05 -3.49 -14.23
N SER A 232 -12.81 -3.79 -14.58
CA SER A 232 -11.68 -2.89 -14.36
C SER A 232 -11.58 -1.79 -15.42
N VAL A 233 -12.14 -1.97 -16.61
CA VAL A 233 -12.04 -1.03 -17.76
C VAL A 233 -13.38 -0.70 -18.43
N ASP A 234 -14.32 -1.64 -18.47
CA ASP A 234 -15.62 -1.49 -19.12
C ASP A 234 -16.71 -1.26 -18.05
N PHE A 235 -16.81 -0.03 -17.58
CA PHE A 235 -17.76 0.38 -16.55
C PHE A 235 -18.43 1.70 -16.91
N SER A 236 -19.68 1.88 -16.47
CA SER A 236 -20.48 3.09 -16.73
C SER A 236 -20.07 4.26 -15.82
N LYS A 237 -20.62 5.45 -16.11
CA LYS A 237 -20.49 6.62 -15.22
C LYS A 237 -21.11 6.37 -13.85
N GLU A 238 -22.24 5.68 -13.81
CA GLU A 238 -22.94 5.32 -12.57
C GLU A 238 -22.07 4.39 -11.72
N GLU A 239 -21.45 3.36 -12.32
CA GLU A 239 -20.50 2.47 -11.63
C GLU A 239 -19.24 3.21 -11.18
N TYR A 240 -18.75 4.18 -11.95
CA TYR A 240 -17.66 5.06 -11.52
C TYR A 240 -18.01 5.80 -10.23
N TYR A 241 -19.15 6.51 -10.19
CA TYR A 241 -19.56 7.27 -9.01
C TYR A 241 -19.84 6.37 -7.80
N LYS A 242 -20.48 5.22 -8.03
CA LYS A 242 -20.70 4.22 -6.98
C LYS A 242 -19.38 3.73 -6.39
N THR A 243 -18.40 3.43 -7.24
CA THR A 243 -17.06 3.01 -6.79
C THR A 243 -16.39 4.09 -5.93
N LEU A 244 -16.48 5.34 -6.32
CA LEU A 244 -15.91 6.44 -5.53
C LEU A 244 -16.64 6.66 -4.20
N GLN A 245 -17.96 6.47 -4.16
CA GLN A 245 -18.72 6.46 -2.91
C GLN A 245 -18.19 5.40 -1.93
N HIS A 246 -17.92 4.17 -2.43
CA HIS A 246 -17.31 3.11 -1.62
C HIS A 246 -15.88 3.45 -1.22
N THR A 247 -15.13 4.19 -2.04
CA THR A 247 -13.80 4.68 -1.66
C THR A 247 -13.87 5.65 -0.49
N TRP A 248 -14.82 6.61 -0.51
CA TRP A 248 -15.03 7.57 0.57
C TRP A 248 -15.49 6.93 1.89
N TYR A 249 -15.95 5.68 1.87
CA TYR A 249 -16.25 4.94 3.08
C TYR A 249 -15.00 4.73 3.96
N MET A 250 -13.79 4.80 3.40
CA MET A 250 -12.52 4.79 4.15
C MET A 250 -12.50 5.90 5.21
N GLU A 251 -12.98 7.09 4.91
CA GLU A 251 -13.07 8.20 5.89
C GLU A 251 -13.90 7.82 7.12
N ARG A 252 -15.00 7.12 6.91
CA ARG A 252 -15.84 6.62 8.00
C ARG A 252 -15.11 5.55 8.81
N ILE A 253 -14.44 4.62 8.13
CA ILE A 253 -13.66 3.56 8.79
C ILE A 253 -12.57 4.18 9.66
N LEU A 254 -11.77 5.11 9.12
CA LEU A 254 -10.70 5.76 9.88
C LEU A 254 -11.23 6.43 11.14
N LYS A 255 -12.28 7.25 11.03
CA LYS A 255 -12.88 7.94 12.18
C LYS A 255 -13.42 6.99 13.25
N ASP A 256 -14.10 5.93 12.84
CA ASP A 256 -14.69 4.96 13.77
C ASP A 256 -13.58 4.16 14.48
N GLN A 257 -12.53 3.72 13.76
CA GLN A 257 -11.38 3.01 14.31
C GLN A 257 -10.57 3.91 15.27
N GLU A 258 -10.28 5.13 14.85
CA GLU A 258 -9.58 6.14 15.69
C GLU A 258 -10.37 6.43 16.97
N GLY A 259 -11.68 6.54 16.87
CA GLY A 259 -12.55 6.76 18.02
C GLY A 259 -12.47 5.65 19.08
N ILE A 260 -12.37 4.38 18.64
CA ILE A 260 -12.14 3.25 19.55
C ILE A 260 -10.71 3.30 20.11
N MET A 261 -9.70 3.48 19.25
CA MET A 261 -8.30 3.50 19.68
C MET A 261 -8.04 4.62 20.69
N GLN A 262 -8.63 5.80 20.50
CA GLN A 262 -8.48 6.96 21.38
C GLN A 262 -8.94 6.71 22.82
N ARG A 263 -9.93 5.84 23.01
CA ARG A 263 -10.42 5.47 24.37
C ARG A 263 -9.37 4.72 25.20
N TYR A 264 -8.44 4.02 24.56
CA TYR A 264 -7.44 3.16 25.19
C TYR A 264 -6.02 3.72 25.08
N ASP A 265 -5.77 4.56 24.10
CA ASP A 265 -4.47 5.12 23.75
C ASP A 265 -4.62 6.61 23.36
N GLY A 266 -4.88 7.46 24.36
CA GLY A 266 -5.09 8.89 24.17
C GLY A 266 -3.85 9.66 23.69
N ASP A 267 -2.67 9.07 23.84
CA ASP A 267 -1.38 9.67 23.42
C ASP A 267 -0.97 9.26 21.99
N ASN A 268 -1.81 8.54 21.26
CA ASN A 268 -1.55 8.05 19.89
C ASN A 268 -0.23 7.25 19.75
N LYS A 269 0.09 6.41 20.75
CA LYS A 269 1.30 5.56 20.75
C LYS A 269 1.19 4.38 19.80
N ILE A 270 -0.05 3.88 19.56
CA ILE A 270 -0.33 2.80 18.61
C ILE A 270 -0.70 3.44 17.29
N GLY A 271 0.10 3.22 16.24
CA GLY A 271 -0.24 3.63 14.89
C GLY A 271 -1.37 2.77 14.29
N LEU A 272 -2.28 3.38 13.53
CA LEU A 272 -3.14 2.67 12.62
C LEU A 272 -2.36 2.40 11.32
N ILE A 273 -2.29 1.15 10.92
CA ILE A 273 -1.47 0.68 9.80
C ILE A 273 -2.40 0.13 8.73
N VAL A 274 -2.71 0.92 7.72
CA VAL A 274 -3.58 0.51 6.61
C VAL A 274 -2.76 -0.31 5.61
N ASP A 275 -2.34 -1.50 6.01
CA ASP A 275 -1.35 -2.28 5.27
C ASP A 275 -1.93 -3.13 4.12
N GLU A 276 -3.26 -3.05 3.89
CA GLU A 276 -3.91 -3.43 2.64
C GLU A 276 -5.05 -2.45 2.29
N TRP A 277 -4.92 -1.80 1.14
CA TRP A 277 -5.95 -0.94 0.59
C TRP A 277 -5.84 -0.88 -0.94
N GLY A 278 -6.91 -0.52 -1.60
CA GLY A 278 -7.00 -0.36 -3.05
C GLY A 278 -8.36 -0.77 -3.59
N ILE A 279 -8.47 -0.81 -4.90
CA ILE A 279 -9.67 -1.32 -5.57
C ILE A 279 -9.53 -2.80 -5.93
N TRP A 280 -10.60 -3.55 -5.74
CA TRP A 280 -10.70 -4.96 -6.12
C TRP A 280 -11.86 -5.17 -7.09
N THR A 281 -11.53 -5.38 -8.36
CA THR A 281 -12.49 -5.66 -9.45
C THR A 281 -12.52 -7.16 -9.79
N ASP A 282 -13.34 -7.54 -10.73
CA ASP A 282 -13.19 -8.83 -11.40
C ASP A 282 -11.86 -8.84 -12.20
N VAL A 283 -11.27 -10.02 -12.34
CA VAL A 283 -10.00 -10.19 -13.05
C VAL A 283 -10.19 -10.01 -14.57
N ILE A 284 -9.13 -9.63 -15.26
CA ILE A 284 -9.13 -9.58 -16.74
C ILE A 284 -9.43 -10.97 -17.29
N LYS A 285 -10.42 -11.05 -18.18
CA LYS A 285 -10.87 -12.29 -18.83
C LYS A 285 -9.70 -13.03 -19.51
N GLY A 286 -9.63 -14.33 -19.29
CA GLY A 286 -8.57 -15.18 -19.85
C GLY A 286 -7.31 -15.30 -18.99
N THR A 287 -7.21 -14.56 -17.87
CA THR A 287 -6.17 -14.72 -16.87
C THR A 287 -6.59 -15.75 -15.80
N ASN A 288 -5.63 -16.28 -15.04
CA ASN A 288 -5.94 -17.13 -13.90
C ASN A 288 -6.70 -16.30 -12.84
N PRO A 289 -7.92 -16.69 -12.46
CA PRO A 289 -8.70 -15.91 -11.49
C PRO A 289 -8.02 -15.70 -10.14
N GLY A 290 -7.22 -16.67 -9.70
CA GLY A 290 -6.46 -16.58 -8.45
C GLY A 290 -5.22 -15.70 -8.54
N PHE A 291 -4.91 -15.11 -9.69
CA PHE A 291 -3.81 -14.15 -9.84
C PHE A 291 -4.22 -12.71 -9.61
N LEU A 292 -5.50 -12.45 -9.50
CA LEU A 292 -6.08 -11.14 -9.24
C LEU A 292 -5.53 -10.03 -10.17
N TYR A 293 -5.24 -10.40 -11.43
CA TYR A 293 -4.74 -9.45 -12.42
C TYR A 293 -5.88 -8.60 -12.95
N GLN A 294 -5.81 -7.31 -12.74
CA GLN A 294 -6.74 -6.30 -13.26
C GLN A 294 -5.99 -5.14 -13.90
N GLN A 295 -6.64 -4.40 -14.78
CA GLN A 295 -6.12 -3.14 -15.32
C GLN A 295 -6.43 -2.00 -14.36
N ASN A 296 -5.62 -0.92 -14.45
CA ASN A 296 -5.78 0.29 -13.66
C ASN A 296 -6.06 1.48 -14.58
N THR A 297 -7.14 2.20 -14.30
CA THR A 297 -7.62 3.31 -15.11
C THR A 297 -7.47 4.67 -14.42
N MET A 298 -7.95 5.73 -15.05
CA MET A 298 -8.03 7.06 -14.42
C MET A 298 -8.94 7.06 -13.17
N ARG A 299 -10.02 6.23 -13.15
CA ARG A 299 -10.82 5.98 -11.94
C ARG A 299 -9.91 5.57 -10.76
N ASP A 300 -8.98 4.66 -11.02
CA ASP A 300 -8.14 4.11 -9.97
C ASP A 300 -7.08 5.12 -9.49
N ALA A 301 -6.67 6.06 -10.36
CA ALA A 301 -5.89 7.22 -9.96
C ALA A 301 -6.68 8.16 -9.02
N ILE A 302 -7.96 8.41 -9.30
CA ILE A 302 -8.82 9.18 -8.40
C ILE A 302 -9.00 8.45 -7.06
N ILE A 303 -9.23 7.14 -7.07
CA ILE A 303 -9.30 6.31 -5.85
C ILE A 303 -8.01 6.42 -5.01
N ALA A 304 -6.84 6.30 -5.66
CA ALA A 304 -5.57 6.45 -4.97
C ALA A 304 -5.41 7.86 -4.38
N SER A 305 -5.77 8.88 -5.13
CA SER A 305 -5.76 10.27 -4.68
C SER A 305 -6.62 10.49 -3.44
N ILE A 306 -7.88 10.00 -3.45
CA ILE A 306 -8.80 10.12 -2.31
C ILE A 306 -8.20 9.44 -1.08
N ASN A 307 -7.78 8.18 -1.19
CA ASN A 307 -7.24 7.44 -0.06
C ASN A 307 -5.97 8.07 0.50
N LEU A 308 -5.01 8.47 -0.36
CA LEU A 308 -3.76 9.10 0.10
C LEU A 308 -4.01 10.44 0.79
N ASN A 309 -4.95 11.27 0.28
CA ASN A 309 -5.34 12.49 0.95
C ASN A 309 -5.97 12.22 2.33
N LEU A 310 -6.87 11.23 2.41
CA LEU A 310 -7.45 10.82 3.70
C LEU A 310 -6.38 10.33 4.68
N PHE A 311 -5.43 9.50 4.24
CA PHE A 311 -4.35 9.03 5.10
C PHE A 311 -3.44 10.18 5.58
N ASN A 312 -3.19 11.18 4.74
CA ASN A 312 -2.47 12.39 5.13
C ASN A 312 -3.23 13.17 6.20
N GLU A 313 -4.53 13.44 6.00
CA GLU A 313 -5.38 14.15 6.96
C GLU A 313 -5.49 13.42 8.31
N HIS A 314 -5.41 12.08 8.30
CA HIS A 314 -5.42 11.23 9.50
C HIS A 314 -4.03 10.84 10.01
N SER A 315 -2.95 11.51 9.55
CA SER A 315 -1.55 11.13 9.85
C SER A 315 -1.15 11.22 11.32
N GLU A 316 -1.98 11.83 12.18
CA GLU A 316 -1.81 11.77 13.62
C GLU A 316 -1.94 10.32 14.15
N ARG A 317 -2.79 9.50 13.56
CA ARG A 317 -3.01 8.10 13.92
C ARG A 317 -2.55 7.13 12.82
N VAL A 318 -2.77 7.43 11.54
CA VAL A 318 -2.34 6.60 10.41
C VAL A 318 -0.83 6.79 10.19
N LYS A 319 -0.05 5.76 10.52
CA LYS A 319 1.42 5.82 10.44
C LYS A 319 1.99 5.08 9.23
N MET A 320 1.19 4.24 8.58
CA MET A 320 1.57 3.51 7.37
C MET A 320 0.32 3.20 6.55
N ALA A 321 0.48 3.21 5.23
CA ALA A 321 -0.52 2.66 4.31
C ALA A 321 0.22 1.97 3.16
N ASN A 322 -0.12 0.69 2.88
CA ASN A 322 0.53 -0.11 1.85
C ASN A 322 -0.50 -0.50 0.80
N ILE A 323 -0.34 0.04 -0.41
CA ILE A 323 -1.28 -0.28 -1.50
C ILE A 323 -1.16 -1.74 -1.93
N ALA A 324 -2.27 -2.36 -2.18
CA ALA A 324 -2.37 -3.71 -2.71
C ALA A 324 -2.63 -3.70 -4.24
N GLN A 325 -1.63 -4.12 -5.08
CA GLN A 325 -0.27 -4.48 -4.68
C GLN A 325 0.74 -3.76 -5.57
N MET A 326 2.02 -3.98 -5.34
CA MET A 326 3.07 -3.23 -6.02
C MET A 326 3.14 -3.51 -7.53
N VAL A 327 3.06 -4.77 -7.96
CA VAL A 327 3.21 -5.18 -9.37
C VAL A 327 2.15 -6.22 -9.76
N ASN A 328 1.48 -6.05 -10.89
CA ASN A 328 0.60 -7.01 -11.58
C ASN A 328 -0.65 -7.49 -10.83
N VAL A 329 -0.90 -7.06 -9.62
CA VAL A 329 -1.97 -7.60 -8.78
C VAL A 329 -2.84 -6.47 -8.24
N LEU A 330 -4.16 -6.62 -8.34
CA LEU A 330 -5.14 -5.64 -7.85
C LEU A 330 -4.84 -4.22 -8.37
N GLN A 331 -4.84 -3.22 -7.49
CA GLN A 331 -4.49 -1.84 -7.87
C GLN A 331 -2.96 -1.67 -7.98
N ALA A 332 -2.36 -2.38 -8.93
CA ALA A 332 -0.92 -2.35 -9.14
C ALA A 332 -0.41 -1.00 -9.64
N ILE A 333 0.70 -0.54 -9.09
CA ILE A 333 1.37 0.66 -9.62
C ILE A 333 2.15 0.38 -10.90
N LEU A 334 2.63 -0.87 -11.08
CA LEU A 334 3.37 -1.33 -12.25
C LEU A 334 2.74 -2.58 -12.85
N LEU A 335 2.73 -2.66 -14.18
CA LEU A 335 2.39 -3.89 -14.90
C LEU A 335 3.61 -4.36 -15.68
N THR A 336 3.85 -5.68 -15.71
CA THR A 336 4.97 -6.28 -16.45
C THR A 336 4.50 -7.42 -17.35
N GLU A 337 5.10 -7.52 -18.54
CA GLU A 337 4.87 -8.63 -19.47
C GLU A 337 6.15 -8.86 -20.28
N GLY A 338 6.76 -10.03 -20.17
CA GLY A 338 8.06 -10.29 -20.76
C GLY A 338 9.10 -9.26 -20.29
N ASP A 339 9.75 -8.58 -21.22
CA ASP A 339 10.73 -7.52 -20.97
C ASP A 339 10.11 -6.12 -20.88
N ARG A 340 8.78 -5.99 -21.02
CA ARG A 340 8.06 -4.72 -20.98
C ARG A 340 7.55 -4.41 -19.58
N MET A 341 7.53 -3.13 -19.22
CA MET A 341 6.91 -2.59 -18.01
C MET A 341 6.10 -1.35 -18.34
N VAL A 342 4.96 -1.20 -17.65
CA VAL A 342 4.07 -0.04 -17.77
C VAL A 342 3.83 0.57 -16.41
N LYS A 343 3.90 1.89 -16.31
CA LYS A 343 3.47 2.67 -15.16
C LYS A 343 1.98 2.92 -15.27
N THR A 344 1.20 2.47 -14.30
CA THR A 344 -0.25 2.72 -14.28
C THR A 344 -0.59 4.16 -13.89
N PRO A 345 -1.81 4.63 -14.11
CA PRO A 345 -2.22 5.94 -13.57
C PRO A 345 -2.05 6.06 -12.06
N THR A 346 -2.21 4.96 -11.31
CA THR A 346 -1.94 4.90 -9.87
C THR A 346 -0.46 5.21 -9.54
N TYR A 347 0.50 4.69 -10.33
CA TYR A 347 1.92 5.03 -10.16
C TYR A 347 2.15 6.55 -10.22
N HIS A 348 1.51 7.20 -11.18
CA HIS A 348 1.67 8.64 -11.36
C HIS A 348 1.11 9.45 -10.18
N VAL A 349 0.06 8.96 -9.52
CA VAL A 349 -0.43 9.58 -8.28
C VAL A 349 0.63 9.47 -7.18
N PHE A 350 1.23 8.30 -6.97
CA PHE A 350 2.32 8.14 -5.99
C PHE A 350 3.51 9.06 -6.31
N ASP A 351 3.89 9.20 -7.59
CA ASP A 351 4.96 10.13 -7.99
C ASP A 351 4.62 11.60 -7.71
N MET A 352 3.36 12.00 -7.91
CA MET A 352 2.89 13.36 -7.66
C MET A 352 2.74 13.67 -6.16
N TYR A 353 2.52 12.65 -5.32
CA TYR A 353 2.23 12.77 -3.90
C TYR A 353 3.44 12.52 -2.99
N LYS A 354 4.54 11.99 -3.51
CA LYS A 354 5.71 11.56 -2.74
C LYS A 354 6.34 12.65 -1.87
N GLU A 355 6.14 13.91 -2.20
CA GLU A 355 6.71 15.03 -1.45
C GLU A 355 5.95 15.30 -0.11
N HIS A 356 4.82 14.63 0.13
CA HIS A 356 4.19 14.59 1.47
C HIS A 356 4.91 13.66 2.46
N MET A 357 5.81 12.78 1.97
CA MET A 357 6.56 11.88 2.87
C MET A 357 7.49 12.69 3.77
N ASP A 358 7.46 12.39 5.07
CA ASP A 358 8.25 13.05 6.12
C ASP A 358 8.00 14.57 6.23
N ALA A 359 6.94 15.08 5.61
CA ALA A 359 6.48 16.47 5.73
C ALA A 359 5.48 16.63 6.88
N GLU A 360 5.34 17.83 7.37
CA GLU A 360 4.39 18.19 8.45
C GLU A 360 3.02 18.51 7.84
N LEU A 361 1.97 17.84 8.34
CA LEU A 361 0.59 18.10 7.91
C LEU A 361 0.18 19.54 8.16
N VAL A 362 -0.38 20.19 7.15
CA VAL A 362 -1.04 21.50 7.27
C VAL A 362 -2.54 21.28 7.23
N TYR A 363 -3.23 21.63 8.30
CA TYR A 363 -4.69 21.56 8.32
C TYR A 363 -5.27 22.38 7.17
N SER A 364 -6.09 21.74 6.36
CA SER A 364 -6.72 22.34 5.20
C SER A 364 -8.18 21.94 5.10
N HIS A 365 -9.00 22.82 4.54
CA HIS A 365 -10.43 22.57 4.36
C HIS A 365 -10.88 23.06 2.98
N CYS A 366 -11.55 22.22 2.25
CA CYS A 366 -12.15 22.56 0.97
C CYS A 366 -13.68 22.51 1.07
N LYS A 367 -14.33 23.62 0.75
CA LYS A 367 -15.80 23.66 0.56
C LYS A 367 -16.08 23.39 -0.91
N CYS A 368 -16.67 22.26 -1.21
CA CYS A 368 -17.04 21.85 -2.58
C CYS A 368 -18.48 21.33 -2.64
N SER A 369 -18.98 21.12 -3.85
CA SER A 369 -20.23 20.39 -4.10
C SER A 369 -20.07 18.91 -3.76
N GLU A 370 -21.19 18.24 -3.53
CA GLU A 370 -21.27 16.79 -3.44
C GLU A 370 -21.69 16.21 -4.78
N LEU A 371 -21.22 15.01 -5.07
CA LEU A 371 -21.64 14.19 -6.20
C LEU A 371 -22.63 13.15 -5.72
N ASP A 372 -23.66 12.93 -6.53
CA ASP A 372 -24.66 11.89 -6.25
C ASP A 372 -24.20 10.54 -6.80
N SER A 373 -24.42 9.48 -6.04
CA SER A 373 -24.29 8.10 -6.49
C SER A 373 -25.52 7.29 -6.05
N GLU A 374 -25.62 6.05 -6.53
CA GLU A 374 -26.70 5.13 -6.14
C GLU A 374 -26.73 4.89 -4.61
N ASP A 375 -25.58 4.84 -3.97
CA ASP A 375 -25.42 4.52 -2.54
C ASP A 375 -25.26 5.75 -1.65
N GLY A 376 -25.44 6.98 -2.18
CA GLY A 376 -25.39 8.22 -1.40
C GLY A 376 -24.61 9.35 -2.06
N ARG A 377 -24.12 10.26 -1.24
CA ARG A 377 -23.36 11.44 -1.69
C ARG A 377 -21.96 11.43 -1.14
N PHE A 378 -21.04 12.04 -1.87
CA PHE A 378 -19.66 12.20 -1.46
C PHE A 378 -19.06 13.51 -2.02
N PRO A 379 -18.00 14.07 -1.42
CA PRO A 379 -17.38 15.30 -1.89
C PRO A 379 -16.82 15.16 -3.31
N ALA A 380 -17.03 16.16 -4.15
CA ALA A 380 -16.45 16.20 -5.50
C ALA A 380 -14.93 16.36 -5.47
N ILE A 381 -14.40 16.99 -4.44
CA ILE A 381 -12.98 17.32 -4.27
C ILE A 381 -12.41 16.55 -3.08
N SER A 382 -11.24 15.96 -3.27
CA SER A 382 -10.37 15.46 -2.20
C SER A 382 -9.07 16.23 -2.20
N GLN A 383 -8.52 16.55 -1.04
CA GLN A 383 -7.28 17.33 -0.95
C GLN A 383 -6.53 17.05 0.36
N SER A 384 -5.22 17.30 0.35
CA SER A 384 -4.39 17.41 1.56
C SER A 384 -3.24 18.38 1.33
N ALA A 385 -2.64 18.88 2.42
CA ALA A 385 -1.52 19.81 2.36
C ALA A 385 -0.47 19.48 3.41
N SER A 386 0.81 19.72 3.09
CA SER A 386 1.91 19.57 4.05
C SER A 386 3.06 20.53 3.76
N VAL A 387 3.89 20.78 4.75
CA VAL A 387 5.13 21.57 4.61
C VAL A 387 6.31 20.65 4.83
N ASP A 388 7.27 20.65 3.90
CA ASP A 388 8.49 19.86 4.00
C ASP A 388 9.56 20.56 4.87
N ALA A 389 10.69 19.88 5.09
CA ALA A 389 11.80 20.39 5.89
C ALA A 389 12.48 21.64 5.31
N GLU A 390 12.32 21.90 4.02
CA GLU A 390 12.79 23.11 3.34
C GLU A 390 11.78 24.25 3.42
N GLY A 391 10.61 24.04 4.02
CA GLY A 391 9.55 25.03 4.16
C GLY A 391 8.67 25.21 2.93
N LYS A 392 8.75 24.29 1.96
CA LYS A 392 7.87 24.30 0.79
C LYS A 392 6.49 23.73 1.17
N LEU A 393 5.46 24.36 0.65
CA LEU A 393 4.09 23.86 0.80
C LEU A 393 3.73 22.96 -0.38
N HIS A 394 3.33 21.75 -0.09
CA HIS A 394 2.81 20.77 -1.04
C HIS A 394 1.31 20.63 -0.85
N ILE A 395 0.56 20.74 -1.95
CA ILE A 395 -0.90 20.55 -1.98
C ILE A 395 -1.20 19.51 -3.03
N THR A 396 -1.98 18.51 -2.67
CA THR A 396 -2.54 17.54 -3.61
C THR A 396 -4.05 17.62 -3.58
N ILE A 397 -4.65 17.66 -4.76
CA ILE A 397 -6.09 17.87 -4.92
C ILE A 397 -6.60 17.08 -6.12
N SER A 398 -7.77 16.47 -6.00
CA SER A 398 -8.42 15.77 -7.11
C SER A 398 -9.87 16.19 -7.28
N ASN A 399 -10.32 16.20 -8.54
CA ASN A 399 -11.69 16.39 -8.94
C ASN A 399 -12.27 15.07 -9.44
N ALA A 400 -13.23 14.54 -8.70
CA ALA A 400 -13.92 13.29 -9.01
C ALA A 400 -15.11 13.48 -10.00
N SER A 401 -15.54 14.72 -10.28
CA SER A 401 -16.62 14.97 -11.21
C SER A 401 -16.23 14.60 -12.64
N LEU A 402 -17.14 13.99 -13.38
CA LEU A 402 -17.01 13.73 -14.81
C LEU A 402 -17.64 14.83 -15.68
N ASP A 403 -18.38 15.75 -15.05
CA ASP A 403 -19.20 16.73 -15.74
C ASP A 403 -18.78 18.17 -15.47
N GLU A 404 -18.13 18.46 -14.32
CA GLU A 404 -17.81 19.80 -13.86
C GLU A 404 -16.31 20.04 -13.65
N ASP A 405 -15.82 21.16 -14.20
CA ASP A 405 -14.54 21.75 -13.83
C ASP A 405 -14.75 22.67 -12.62
N PHE A 406 -13.75 22.79 -11.73
CA PHE A 406 -13.82 23.69 -10.58
C PHE A 406 -12.74 24.75 -10.63
N ASP A 407 -13.12 26.00 -10.31
CA ASP A 407 -12.18 27.06 -9.98
C ASP A 407 -11.99 27.09 -8.47
N ILE A 408 -10.83 26.66 -7.98
CA ILE A 408 -10.50 26.61 -6.56
C ILE A 408 -9.77 27.88 -6.16
N ASP A 409 -10.35 28.61 -5.22
CA ASP A 409 -9.73 29.73 -4.54
C ASP A 409 -9.21 29.26 -3.17
N CYS A 410 -7.89 29.12 -3.05
CA CYS A 410 -7.24 28.73 -1.82
C CYS A 410 -6.61 29.97 -1.14
N VAL A 411 -6.90 30.16 0.14
CA VAL A 411 -6.27 31.19 0.97
C VAL A 411 -5.20 30.55 1.85
N ILE A 412 -3.98 31.05 1.74
CA ILE A 412 -2.83 30.59 2.52
C ILE A 412 -2.38 31.74 3.43
N PRO A 413 -2.90 31.81 4.67
CA PRO A 413 -2.63 32.93 5.54
C PRO A 413 -1.14 33.10 5.83
N ARG A 414 -0.62 34.34 5.73
CA ARG A 414 0.78 34.69 5.98
C ARG A 414 1.77 34.00 5.04
N ALA A 415 1.33 33.59 3.85
CA ALA A 415 2.21 32.99 2.85
C ALA A 415 3.22 34.01 2.33
N GLU A 416 4.49 33.60 2.30
CA GLU A 416 5.60 34.36 1.70
C GLU A 416 6.18 33.68 0.47
N TYR A 417 5.47 32.67 -0.07
CA TYR A 417 5.86 31.92 -1.26
C TYR A 417 5.88 32.81 -2.50
N LYS A 418 6.87 32.60 -3.37
CA LYS A 418 7.04 33.41 -4.59
C LYS A 418 6.90 32.60 -5.88
N ASN A 419 7.11 31.30 -5.78
CA ASN A 419 7.09 30.40 -6.93
C ASN A 419 5.99 29.37 -6.76
N VAL A 420 5.43 28.96 -7.90
CA VAL A 420 4.47 27.86 -7.98
C VAL A 420 4.89 26.91 -9.08
N CYS A 421 4.94 25.61 -8.75
CA CYS A 421 5.11 24.54 -9.72
C CYS A 421 3.94 23.57 -9.54
N ALA A 422 3.31 23.15 -10.63
CA ALA A 422 2.18 22.23 -10.55
C ALA A 422 2.20 21.21 -11.67
N LYS A 423 1.70 20.02 -11.37
CA LYS A 423 1.49 18.91 -12.32
C LYS A 423 0.03 18.49 -12.30
N ILE A 424 -0.46 18.00 -13.43
CA ILE A 424 -1.81 17.47 -13.59
C ILE A 424 -1.78 16.13 -14.30
N LEU A 425 -2.55 15.17 -13.77
CA LEU A 425 -2.93 13.91 -14.41
C LEU A 425 -4.42 13.98 -14.69
N THR A 426 -4.85 13.85 -15.95
CA THR A 426 -6.26 13.90 -16.36
C THR A 426 -6.48 13.12 -17.66
N GLY A 427 -7.67 12.63 -17.85
CA GLY A 427 -8.10 11.88 -19.03
C GLY A 427 -9.53 11.38 -18.89
N GLU A 428 -9.98 10.59 -19.85
CA GLU A 428 -11.26 9.90 -19.74
C GLU A 428 -11.22 8.95 -18.52
N TYR A 429 -12.32 8.84 -17.79
CA TYR A 429 -12.40 8.14 -16.52
C TYR A 429 -12.00 6.64 -16.57
N ASN A 430 -12.14 6.01 -17.74
CA ASN A 430 -11.75 4.63 -18.00
C ASN A 430 -10.48 4.50 -18.86
N ALA A 431 -9.77 5.58 -19.17
CA ALA A 431 -8.50 5.53 -19.87
C ALA A 431 -7.42 4.89 -18.99
N PHE A 432 -6.50 4.17 -19.61
CA PHE A 432 -5.42 3.45 -18.93
C PHE A 432 -4.14 3.42 -19.77
N ASN A 433 -3.06 3.01 -19.15
CA ASN A 433 -1.79 2.71 -19.79
C ASN A 433 -1.68 1.19 -19.97
N ASP A 434 -1.28 0.75 -21.15
CA ASP A 434 -1.02 -0.65 -21.46
C ASP A 434 0.32 -0.82 -22.20
N PHE A 435 0.67 -2.06 -22.56
CA PHE A 435 1.94 -2.35 -23.22
C PHE A 435 2.03 -1.81 -24.65
N ASP A 436 0.92 -1.47 -25.30
CA ASP A 436 0.89 -0.86 -26.63
C ASP A 436 0.86 0.67 -26.55
N LYS A 437 0.31 1.22 -25.46
CA LYS A 437 0.23 2.66 -25.17
C LYS A 437 0.68 2.96 -23.72
N PRO A 438 1.98 2.78 -23.42
CA PRO A 438 2.47 2.87 -22.03
C PRO A 438 2.39 4.27 -21.42
N ASP A 439 2.31 5.31 -22.25
CA ASP A 439 2.27 6.71 -21.85
C ASP A 439 0.97 7.42 -22.27
N ASN A 440 -0.14 6.68 -22.42
CA ASN A 440 -1.45 7.24 -22.76
C ASN A 440 -1.92 8.29 -21.73
N LEU A 441 -1.69 8.00 -20.45
CA LEU A 441 -1.92 8.90 -19.31
C LEU A 441 -0.60 9.14 -18.58
N THR A 442 -0.12 10.38 -18.63
CA THR A 442 1.09 10.81 -17.90
C THR A 442 0.88 12.21 -17.33
N PRO A 443 1.49 12.54 -16.18
CA PRO A 443 1.42 13.88 -15.62
C PRO A 443 2.04 14.91 -16.57
N LYS A 444 1.37 16.07 -16.68
CA LYS A 444 1.83 17.21 -17.46
C LYS A 444 1.97 18.43 -16.56
N ALA A 445 2.78 19.42 -16.97
CA ALA A 445 2.84 20.70 -16.28
C ALA A 445 1.45 21.36 -16.28
N CYS A 446 0.96 21.73 -15.09
CA CYS A 446 -0.29 22.46 -14.94
C CYS A 446 -0.01 23.96 -14.97
N LYS A 447 -0.51 24.64 -16.01
CA LYS A 447 -0.31 26.10 -16.21
C LYS A 447 -1.44 26.94 -15.60
N ASP A 448 -2.51 26.30 -15.18
CA ASP A 448 -3.73 26.94 -14.68
C ASP A 448 -3.74 27.05 -13.14
N VAL A 449 -2.54 27.20 -12.57
CA VAL A 449 -2.32 27.47 -11.16
C VAL A 449 -1.59 28.81 -11.03
N LYS A 450 -2.14 29.73 -10.21
CA LYS A 450 -1.60 31.08 -10.05
C LYS A 450 -1.54 31.46 -8.57
N LEU A 451 -0.36 31.93 -8.15
CA LEU A 451 -0.14 32.47 -6.82
C LEU A 451 -0.13 34.00 -6.89
N SER A 452 -0.87 34.68 -6.02
CA SER A 452 -0.89 36.13 -5.88
C SER A 452 -1.04 36.51 -4.40
N GLY A 453 0.08 36.82 -3.75
CA GLY A 453 0.14 37.03 -2.29
C GLY A 453 -0.32 35.79 -1.55
N GLU A 454 -1.31 35.93 -0.69
CA GLU A 454 -1.89 34.81 0.09
C GLU A 454 -2.94 33.99 -0.70
N LYS A 455 -3.23 34.36 -1.94
CA LYS A 455 -4.24 33.68 -2.76
C LYS A 455 -3.60 32.78 -3.81
N LEU A 456 -3.94 31.49 -3.74
CA LEU A 456 -3.65 30.51 -4.78
C LEU A 456 -4.95 30.17 -5.52
N THR A 457 -4.94 30.30 -6.84
CA THR A 457 -6.07 29.86 -7.68
C THR A 457 -5.67 28.65 -8.51
N ILE A 458 -6.53 27.64 -8.54
CA ILE A 458 -6.32 26.39 -9.29
C ILE A 458 -7.54 26.17 -10.16
N LYS A 459 -7.37 26.10 -11.47
CA LYS A 459 -8.39 25.53 -12.36
C LYS A 459 -8.22 24.01 -12.35
N LEU A 460 -9.21 23.34 -11.84
CA LEU A 460 -9.21 21.89 -11.62
C LEU A 460 -10.19 21.24 -12.59
N PRO A 461 -9.71 20.73 -13.75
CA PRO A 461 -10.58 20.08 -14.71
C PRO A 461 -11.27 18.86 -14.10
N LYS A 462 -12.39 18.49 -14.70
CA LYS A 462 -13.07 17.23 -14.39
C LYS A 462 -12.12 16.03 -14.52
N CYS A 463 -12.36 14.99 -13.75
CA CYS A 463 -11.57 13.75 -13.73
C CYS A 463 -10.05 14.03 -13.73
N SER A 464 -9.58 14.70 -12.70
CA SER A 464 -8.17 15.12 -12.63
C SER A 464 -7.57 14.97 -11.22
N VAL A 465 -6.26 14.80 -11.19
CA VAL A 465 -5.40 14.87 -9.99
C VAL A 465 -4.35 15.95 -10.24
N VAL A 466 -4.20 16.87 -9.32
CA VAL A 466 -3.21 17.97 -9.38
C VAL A 466 -2.34 17.95 -8.14
N SER A 467 -1.03 18.12 -8.33
CA SER A 467 -0.09 18.43 -7.26
C SER A 467 0.49 19.83 -7.48
N VAL A 468 0.61 20.59 -6.39
CA VAL A 468 1.15 21.96 -6.37
C VAL A 468 2.26 22.04 -5.35
N GLU A 469 3.38 22.62 -5.72
CA GLU A 469 4.49 23.01 -4.84
C GLU A 469 4.60 24.53 -4.82
N LEU A 470 4.66 25.12 -3.64
CA LEU A 470 4.95 26.53 -3.40
C LEU A 470 6.29 26.69 -2.69
N SER A 471 7.15 27.58 -3.20
CA SER A 471 8.49 27.85 -2.66
C SER A 471 8.87 29.34 -2.64
#